data_fa8e573fdf61cbf82fa69b24bd561ff9
#
_entry.id   fa8e573fdf61cbf82fa69b24bd561ff9
#
_cell.length_a   1.000
_cell.length_b   1.000
_cell.length_c   1.000
_cell.angle_alpha   90.00
_cell.angle_beta   90.00
_cell.angle_gamma   90.00
#
_symmetry.space_group_name_H-M   'P 1'
#
loop_
_entity.id
_entity.type
_entity.pdbx_description
1 polymer ?
#
loop_
_entity_poly.entity_id
_entity_poly.type
_entity_poly.pdbx_seq_one_letter_code
_entity_poly.pdbx_strand_id
1 'polypeptide(L)'
;MTENLTWLVTGCSSGLGESLVRAILAAGDQVIATARAQDTTGLERLAPLKEAGAAVMELDVTAPVEVLDAKAKEAWAVYGKIDVLVNNAGYIDAGIFEEVDEEFLTRAIRTNALGPLNLTRAFLPYMRGRQAGTILFMSSVGAYYGAPGASAYTASKGLLEGLVPSLTLEIQPFGLRTCLVAPGYFRTSVMTPGNILYRAPNPLPEYAEMNQLVRAGCNAADGNQPGDPYKAATLIVDAVKGQGPCVGKELPARLPLGPDGVKAVRENSQAKLQICDEWEDIVSATNF
;
A
#
# COMPACT_ATOMS: atom_id res chain seq x y z
N MET A 1 -3.03 26.64 -14.32
CA MET A 1 -3.71 26.09 -13.12
C MET A 1 -3.77 24.59 -13.32
N THR A 2 -3.20 23.82 -12.42
CA THR A 2 -3.32 22.33 -12.46
C THR A 2 -4.78 21.97 -12.26
N GLU A 3 -5.31 21.12 -13.13
CA GLU A 3 -6.70 20.61 -13.03
C GLU A 3 -6.91 19.93 -11.68
N ASN A 4 -8.09 20.14 -11.05
CA ASN A 4 -8.44 19.46 -9.82
C ASN A 4 -8.69 17.98 -10.10
N LEU A 5 -7.99 17.11 -9.40
CA LEU A 5 -8.11 15.67 -9.52
C LEU A 5 -9.18 15.13 -8.57
N THR A 6 -9.75 13.99 -8.94
CA THR A 6 -10.65 13.21 -8.09
C THR A 6 -9.95 11.93 -7.66
N TRP A 7 -9.86 11.73 -6.35
CA TRP A 7 -9.16 10.61 -5.75
C TRP A 7 -10.13 9.64 -5.07
N LEU A 8 -9.82 8.37 -5.09
CA LEU A 8 -10.39 7.39 -4.18
C LEU A 8 -9.25 6.77 -3.37
N VAL A 9 -9.38 6.80 -2.04
CA VAL A 9 -8.37 6.25 -1.12
C VAL A 9 -9.00 5.16 -0.28
N THR A 10 -8.38 3.98 -0.23
CA THR A 10 -8.83 2.88 0.63
C THR A 10 -8.14 2.90 2.00
N GLY A 11 -8.87 2.50 3.06
CA GLY A 11 -8.30 2.39 4.40
C GLY A 11 -7.97 3.73 5.06
N CYS A 12 -8.94 4.66 5.07
CA CYS A 12 -8.76 6.04 5.54
C CYS A 12 -9.07 6.24 7.04
N SER A 13 -9.45 5.20 7.77
CA SER A 13 -9.81 5.31 9.20
C SER A 13 -8.64 5.68 10.12
N SER A 14 -7.41 5.65 9.63
CA SER A 14 -6.20 6.02 10.38
C SER A 14 -4.95 6.11 9.47
N GLY A 15 -3.84 6.58 10.03
CA GLY A 15 -2.49 6.44 9.47
C GLY A 15 -2.28 7.17 8.15
N LEU A 16 -1.58 6.51 7.21
CA LEU A 16 -1.26 7.11 5.90
C LEU A 16 -2.51 7.42 5.08
N GLY A 17 -3.56 6.58 5.15
CA GLY A 17 -4.81 6.82 4.42
C GLY A 17 -5.52 8.09 4.89
N GLU A 18 -5.62 8.31 6.19
CA GLU A 18 -6.16 9.56 6.76
C GLU A 18 -5.32 10.75 6.35
N SER A 19 -4.00 10.64 6.47
CA SER A 19 -3.06 11.71 6.09
C SER A 19 -3.16 12.06 4.60
N LEU A 20 -3.33 11.06 3.73
CA LEU A 20 -3.54 11.26 2.30
C LEU A 20 -4.81 12.05 2.01
N VAL A 21 -5.93 11.69 2.64
CA VAL A 21 -7.18 12.43 2.45
C VAL A 21 -7.02 13.90 2.83
N ARG A 22 -6.37 14.19 3.97
CA ARG A 22 -6.11 15.55 4.41
C ARG A 22 -5.20 16.32 3.45
N ALA A 23 -4.13 15.68 2.93
CA ALA A 23 -3.22 16.29 1.97
C ALA A 23 -3.89 16.56 0.61
N ILE A 24 -4.74 15.64 0.14
CA ILE A 24 -5.52 15.79 -1.09
C ILE A 24 -6.47 16.99 -0.99
N LEU A 25 -7.21 17.09 0.10
CA LEU A 25 -8.11 18.23 0.36
C LEU A 25 -7.34 19.56 0.45
N ALA A 26 -6.18 19.56 1.12
CA ALA A 26 -5.32 20.72 1.21
C ALA A 26 -4.75 21.18 -0.16
N ALA A 27 -4.58 20.23 -1.09
CA ALA A 27 -4.20 20.52 -2.48
C ALA A 27 -5.36 21.01 -3.37
N GLY A 28 -6.58 21.15 -2.83
CA GLY A 28 -7.79 21.60 -3.52
C GLY A 28 -8.44 20.53 -4.40
N ASP A 29 -8.05 19.28 -4.26
CA ASP A 29 -8.59 18.14 -5.00
C ASP A 29 -9.83 17.54 -4.31
N GLN A 30 -10.61 16.77 -5.05
CA GLN A 30 -11.74 16.00 -4.52
C GLN A 30 -11.27 14.61 -4.07
N VAL A 31 -11.85 14.08 -2.99
CA VAL A 31 -11.48 12.74 -2.50
C VAL A 31 -12.68 11.98 -1.94
N ILE A 32 -12.72 10.69 -2.26
CA ILE A 32 -13.60 9.70 -1.63
C ILE A 32 -12.73 8.90 -0.65
N ALA A 33 -12.98 9.10 0.64
CA ALA A 33 -12.32 8.37 1.71
C ALA A 33 -13.12 7.11 2.04
N THR A 34 -12.47 5.94 2.08
CA THR A 34 -13.18 4.71 2.35
C THR A 34 -12.64 3.96 3.57
N ALA A 35 -13.53 3.26 4.26
CA ALA A 35 -13.21 2.35 5.35
C ALA A 35 -14.19 1.17 5.37
N ARG A 36 -13.86 0.10 6.09
CA ARG A 36 -14.75 -1.02 6.32
C ARG A 36 -15.83 -0.61 7.35
N ALA A 37 -17.06 -1.14 7.20
CA ALA A 37 -18.14 -0.95 8.16
C ALA A 37 -18.13 -1.96 9.31
N GLN A 38 -17.12 -2.81 9.40
CA GLN A 38 -17.08 -3.96 10.31
C GLN A 38 -17.32 -3.68 11.81
N ASP A 39 -17.32 -2.41 12.18
CA ASP A 39 -17.90 -1.87 13.43
C ASP A 39 -18.43 -0.49 13.09
N THR A 40 -19.51 -0.05 13.73
CA THR A 40 -19.99 1.34 13.69
C THR A 40 -18.87 2.38 13.82
N THR A 41 -17.72 1.97 14.39
CA THR A 41 -16.50 2.76 14.57
C THR A 41 -15.72 3.03 13.27
N GLY A 42 -15.83 2.21 12.23
CA GLY A 42 -15.02 2.39 10.99
C GLY A 42 -15.46 3.62 10.20
N LEU A 43 -16.78 3.79 9.99
CA LEU A 43 -17.33 4.96 9.32
C LEU A 43 -17.36 6.19 10.25
N GLU A 44 -17.57 6.03 11.55
CA GLU A 44 -17.46 7.10 12.54
C GLU A 44 -16.07 7.74 12.55
N ARG A 45 -15.00 6.95 12.36
CA ARG A 45 -13.62 7.47 12.21
C ARG A 45 -13.42 8.31 10.95
N LEU A 46 -14.29 8.20 9.95
CA LEU A 46 -14.26 9.07 8.76
C LEU A 46 -15.02 10.40 8.98
N ALA A 47 -15.77 10.58 10.07
CA ALA A 47 -16.53 11.81 10.33
C ALA A 47 -15.64 13.07 10.24
N PRO A 48 -14.43 13.13 10.85
CA PRO A 48 -13.56 14.30 10.74
C PRO A 48 -13.09 14.58 9.31
N LEU A 49 -12.96 13.54 8.48
CA LEU A 49 -12.60 13.70 7.06
C LEU A 49 -13.79 14.21 6.25
N LYS A 50 -15.00 13.75 6.58
CA LYS A 50 -16.24 14.25 5.98
C LYS A 50 -16.46 15.72 6.30
N GLU A 51 -16.26 16.12 7.55
CA GLU A 51 -16.33 17.53 7.98
C GLU A 51 -15.29 18.40 7.28
N ALA A 52 -14.10 17.82 6.96
CA ALA A 52 -13.07 18.49 6.19
C ALA A 52 -13.38 18.59 4.67
N GLY A 53 -14.48 17.97 4.19
CA GLY A 53 -14.92 18.06 2.80
C GLY A 53 -14.73 16.80 1.95
N ALA A 54 -14.27 15.69 2.51
CA ALA A 54 -14.20 14.42 1.77
C ALA A 54 -15.60 13.80 1.62
N ALA A 55 -15.88 13.20 0.47
CA ALA A 55 -16.93 12.19 0.40
C ALA A 55 -16.47 10.94 1.16
N VAL A 56 -17.39 10.26 1.83
CA VAL A 56 -17.07 9.04 2.58
C VAL A 56 -17.93 7.88 2.10
N MET A 57 -17.32 6.69 2.01
CA MET A 57 -17.99 5.50 1.53
C MET A 57 -17.47 4.26 2.27
N GLU A 58 -18.40 3.33 2.54
CA GLU A 58 -18.03 1.99 2.99
C GLU A 58 -17.42 1.19 1.85
N LEU A 59 -16.21 0.63 2.09
CA LEU A 59 -15.57 -0.28 1.16
C LEU A 59 -14.67 -1.27 1.91
N ASP A 60 -14.98 -2.56 1.82
CA ASP A 60 -14.10 -3.65 2.20
C ASP A 60 -13.39 -4.20 0.97
N VAL A 61 -12.08 -4.03 0.91
CA VAL A 61 -11.29 -4.52 -0.24
C VAL A 61 -11.27 -6.04 -0.35
N THR A 62 -11.67 -6.77 0.71
CA THR A 62 -11.75 -8.24 0.71
C THR A 62 -13.13 -8.77 0.30
N ALA A 63 -14.05 -7.89 -0.03
CA ALA A 63 -15.39 -8.26 -0.49
C ALA A 63 -15.36 -9.06 -1.81
N PRO A 64 -16.40 -9.83 -2.13
CA PRO A 64 -16.54 -10.49 -3.44
C PRO A 64 -16.41 -9.50 -4.60
N VAL A 65 -15.97 -10.00 -5.75
CA VAL A 65 -15.70 -9.17 -6.94
C VAL A 65 -16.94 -8.38 -7.36
N GLU A 66 -18.11 -9.00 -7.32
CA GLU A 66 -19.40 -8.38 -7.70
C GLU A 66 -19.74 -7.18 -6.80
N VAL A 67 -19.37 -7.27 -5.51
CA VAL A 67 -19.53 -6.17 -4.55
C VAL A 67 -18.54 -5.05 -4.86
N LEU A 68 -17.29 -5.39 -5.19
CA LEU A 68 -16.28 -4.40 -5.58
C LEU A 68 -16.66 -3.69 -6.88
N ASP A 69 -17.23 -4.39 -7.86
CA ASP A 69 -17.75 -3.81 -9.11
C ASP A 69 -18.89 -2.82 -8.82
N ALA A 70 -19.83 -3.20 -7.93
CA ALA A 70 -20.91 -2.31 -7.52
C ALA A 70 -20.37 -1.06 -6.79
N LYS A 71 -19.37 -1.24 -5.90
CA LYS A 71 -18.72 -0.15 -5.18
C LYS A 71 -17.91 0.77 -6.11
N ALA A 72 -17.25 0.24 -7.12
CA ALA A 72 -16.56 1.04 -8.12
C ALA A 72 -17.56 1.92 -8.91
N LYS A 73 -18.72 1.37 -9.29
CA LYS A 73 -19.79 2.11 -9.95
C LYS A 73 -20.35 3.21 -9.04
N GLU A 74 -20.61 2.91 -7.77
CA GLU A 74 -21.06 3.87 -6.75
C GLU A 74 -20.07 5.02 -6.59
N ALA A 75 -18.78 4.69 -6.39
CA ALA A 75 -17.71 5.69 -6.24
C ALA A 75 -17.56 6.57 -7.48
N TRP A 76 -17.64 5.96 -8.67
CA TRP A 76 -17.55 6.72 -9.92
C TRP A 76 -18.68 7.75 -10.05
N ALA A 77 -19.88 7.41 -9.59
CA ALA A 77 -21.05 8.28 -9.69
C ALA A 77 -20.98 9.50 -8.76
N VAL A 78 -20.15 9.47 -7.69
CA VAL A 78 -20.04 10.58 -6.73
C VAL A 78 -19.59 11.88 -7.41
N TYR A 79 -18.54 11.79 -8.24
CA TYR A 79 -17.97 12.94 -8.94
C TYR A 79 -17.91 12.78 -10.47
N GLY A 80 -18.46 11.67 -11.01
CA GLY A 80 -18.46 11.36 -12.44
C GLY A 80 -17.10 10.90 -12.99
N LYS A 81 -16.05 10.89 -12.15
CA LYS A 81 -14.70 10.43 -12.51
C LYS A 81 -13.91 10.04 -11.26
N ILE A 82 -12.92 9.17 -11.46
CA ILE A 82 -11.80 8.94 -10.52
C ILE A 82 -10.52 9.06 -11.35
N ASP A 83 -9.73 10.06 -11.05
CA ASP A 83 -8.44 10.29 -11.71
C ASP A 83 -7.32 9.49 -11.05
N VAL A 84 -7.41 9.29 -9.73
CA VAL A 84 -6.40 8.57 -8.94
C VAL A 84 -7.05 7.57 -8.01
N LEU A 85 -6.72 6.29 -8.19
CA LEU A 85 -7.07 5.21 -7.26
C LEU A 85 -5.88 4.93 -6.35
N VAL A 86 -6.06 5.06 -5.03
CA VAL A 86 -5.03 4.75 -4.04
C VAL A 86 -5.40 3.49 -3.27
N ASN A 87 -4.78 2.38 -3.62
CA ASN A 87 -4.87 1.11 -2.92
C ASN A 87 -3.99 1.16 -1.66
N ASN A 88 -4.51 1.76 -0.59
CA ASN A 88 -3.78 1.96 0.67
C ASN A 88 -4.21 0.97 1.77
N ALA A 89 -5.42 0.45 1.75
CA ALA A 89 -5.89 -0.49 2.76
C ALA A 89 -4.94 -1.67 2.94
N GLY A 90 -4.60 -1.96 4.18
CA GLY A 90 -3.68 -3.03 4.54
C GLY A 90 -3.41 -3.05 6.04
N TYR A 91 -2.78 -4.12 6.50
CA TYR A 91 -2.41 -4.29 7.90
C TYR A 91 -1.15 -5.16 8.02
N ILE A 92 -0.59 -5.20 9.23
CA ILE A 92 0.55 -6.04 9.59
C ILE A 92 0.10 -7.01 10.69
N ASP A 93 0.26 -8.31 10.44
CA ASP A 93 0.24 -9.32 11.50
C ASP A 93 1.65 -9.91 11.61
N ALA A 94 2.05 -10.30 12.79
CA ALA A 94 3.33 -10.94 13.06
C ALA A 94 3.14 -12.37 13.56
N GLY A 95 3.94 -13.30 13.04
CA GLY A 95 3.94 -14.69 13.45
C GLY A 95 5.11 -15.43 12.80
N ILE A 96 5.76 -16.30 13.59
CA ILE A 96 6.86 -17.14 13.10
C ILE A 96 6.30 -18.13 12.10
N PHE A 97 6.98 -18.34 10.98
CA PHE A 97 6.46 -19.09 9.82
C PHE A 97 6.00 -20.51 10.18
N GLU A 98 6.73 -21.22 11.04
CA GLU A 98 6.39 -22.58 11.46
C GLU A 98 5.23 -22.63 12.47
N GLU A 99 4.95 -21.55 13.17
CA GLU A 99 3.89 -21.46 14.17
C GLU A 99 2.54 -20.95 13.61
N VAL A 100 2.54 -20.39 12.39
CA VAL A 100 1.34 -19.87 11.73
C VAL A 100 0.73 -20.90 10.77
N ASP A 101 -0.54 -20.75 10.49
CA ASP A 101 -1.29 -21.59 9.56
C ASP A 101 -1.48 -20.92 8.18
N GLU A 102 -2.04 -21.69 7.25
CA GLU A 102 -2.34 -21.21 5.90
C GLU A 102 -3.34 -20.04 5.92
N GLU A 103 -4.27 -20.02 6.86
CA GLU A 103 -5.26 -18.95 6.98
C GLU A 103 -4.57 -17.61 7.28
N PHE A 104 -3.56 -17.62 8.15
CA PHE A 104 -2.76 -16.42 8.46
C PHE A 104 -2.12 -15.81 7.20
N LEU A 105 -1.47 -16.66 6.38
CA LEU A 105 -0.87 -16.21 5.11
C LEU A 105 -1.92 -15.70 4.13
N THR A 106 -2.97 -16.49 3.93
CA THR A 106 -4.04 -16.20 2.96
C THR A 106 -4.77 -14.90 3.31
N ARG A 107 -5.02 -14.64 4.58
CA ARG A 107 -5.70 -13.41 5.03
C ARG A 107 -4.85 -12.17 4.74
N ALA A 108 -3.54 -12.21 5.02
CA ALA A 108 -2.63 -11.11 4.71
C ALA A 108 -2.57 -10.84 3.18
N ILE A 109 -2.43 -11.89 2.37
CA ILE A 109 -2.42 -11.81 0.92
C ILE A 109 -3.76 -11.26 0.40
N ARG A 110 -4.89 -11.76 0.92
CA ARG A 110 -6.23 -11.31 0.50
C ARG A 110 -6.41 -9.81 0.73
N THR A 111 -6.03 -9.31 1.89
CA THR A 111 -6.23 -7.89 2.22
C THR A 111 -5.19 -6.99 1.54
N ASN A 112 -3.90 -7.32 1.64
CA ASN A 112 -2.82 -6.42 1.24
C ASN A 112 -2.49 -6.48 -0.25
N ALA A 113 -2.94 -7.53 -0.96
CA ALA A 113 -2.60 -7.73 -2.37
C ALA A 113 -3.83 -8.01 -3.24
N LEU A 114 -4.57 -9.10 -3.03
CA LEU A 114 -5.69 -9.47 -3.90
C LEU A 114 -6.82 -8.45 -3.85
N GLY A 115 -7.12 -7.88 -2.69
CA GLY A 115 -8.11 -6.81 -2.55
C GLY A 115 -7.79 -5.59 -3.41
N PRO A 116 -6.61 -4.97 -3.28
CA PRO A 116 -6.11 -3.94 -4.17
C PRO A 116 -6.20 -4.28 -5.66
N LEU A 117 -5.83 -5.50 -6.05
CA LEU A 117 -5.85 -5.95 -7.43
C LEU A 117 -7.28 -6.12 -7.96
N ASN A 118 -8.18 -6.69 -7.17
CA ASN A 118 -9.60 -6.85 -7.55
C ASN A 118 -10.30 -5.49 -7.64
N LEU A 119 -10.05 -4.58 -6.69
CA LEU A 119 -10.59 -3.23 -6.74
C LEU A 119 -10.05 -2.48 -7.98
N THR A 120 -8.76 -2.60 -8.27
CA THR A 120 -8.18 -2.04 -9.50
C THR A 120 -8.90 -2.57 -10.74
N ARG A 121 -9.11 -3.89 -10.82
CA ARG A 121 -9.85 -4.52 -11.94
C ARG A 121 -11.26 -3.91 -12.10
N ALA A 122 -11.96 -3.64 -11.00
CA ALA A 122 -13.29 -3.01 -11.03
C ALA A 122 -13.26 -1.58 -11.60
N PHE A 123 -12.17 -0.82 -11.39
CA PHE A 123 -12.01 0.54 -11.93
C PHE A 123 -11.44 0.61 -13.35
N LEU A 124 -10.70 -0.41 -13.80
CA LEU A 124 -10.06 -0.40 -15.12
C LEU A 124 -11.01 -0.09 -16.29
N PRO A 125 -12.26 -0.65 -16.38
CA PRO A 125 -13.16 -0.33 -17.48
C PRO A 125 -13.47 1.16 -17.59
N TYR A 126 -13.66 1.83 -16.46
CA TYR A 126 -13.99 3.25 -16.41
C TYR A 126 -12.78 4.12 -16.78
N MET A 127 -11.61 3.84 -16.20
CA MET A 127 -10.38 4.57 -16.49
C MET A 127 -9.93 4.36 -17.93
N ARG A 128 -9.99 3.12 -18.44
CA ARG A 128 -9.68 2.79 -19.84
C ARG A 128 -10.61 3.51 -20.81
N GLY A 129 -11.91 3.60 -20.52
CA GLY A 129 -12.86 4.34 -21.33
C GLY A 129 -12.55 5.84 -21.43
N ARG A 130 -11.92 6.42 -20.40
CA ARG A 130 -11.43 7.82 -20.39
C ARG A 130 -10.03 7.98 -20.97
N GLN A 131 -9.28 6.90 -21.15
CA GLN A 131 -7.86 6.91 -21.53
C GLN A 131 -6.99 7.76 -20.57
N ALA A 132 -7.36 7.82 -19.31
CA ALA A 132 -6.66 8.57 -18.27
C ALA A 132 -6.91 7.97 -16.89
N GLY A 133 -5.86 7.85 -16.10
CA GLY A 133 -5.93 7.41 -14.71
C GLY A 133 -4.57 7.05 -14.13
N THR A 134 -4.44 7.24 -12.83
CA THR A 134 -3.25 6.86 -12.05
C THR A 134 -3.68 5.89 -10.95
N ILE A 135 -2.98 4.78 -10.81
CA ILE A 135 -3.26 3.76 -9.81
C ILE A 135 -2.04 3.61 -8.91
N LEU A 136 -2.20 3.97 -7.63
CA LEU A 136 -1.16 3.82 -6.63
C LEU A 136 -1.41 2.54 -5.82
N PHE A 137 -0.34 1.78 -5.59
CA PHE A 137 -0.34 0.63 -4.71
C PHE A 137 0.61 0.88 -3.55
N MET A 138 0.09 0.84 -2.32
CA MET A 138 0.93 0.96 -1.14
C MET A 138 1.67 -0.35 -0.90
N SER A 139 2.90 -0.41 -1.39
CA SER A 139 3.89 -1.43 -1.08
C SER A 139 4.51 -1.17 0.30
N SER A 140 5.73 -1.57 0.53
CA SER A 140 6.48 -1.34 1.79
C SER A 140 7.96 -1.63 1.58
N VAL A 141 8.82 -1.06 2.43
CA VAL A 141 10.19 -1.57 2.59
C VAL A 141 10.22 -3.05 2.95
N GLY A 142 9.19 -3.58 3.60
CA GLY A 142 9.04 -5.00 3.88
C GLY A 142 8.97 -5.90 2.64
N ALA A 143 8.80 -5.38 1.44
CA ALA A 143 8.92 -6.15 0.19
C ALA A 143 10.39 -6.34 -0.25
N TYR A 144 11.33 -5.61 0.35
CA TYR A 144 12.74 -5.59 -0.06
C TYR A 144 13.68 -6.32 0.90
N TYR A 145 13.21 -6.64 2.12
CA TYR A 145 13.97 -7.45 3.07
C TYR A 145 13.05 -8.31 3.92
N GLY A 146 13.58 -9.45 4.39
CA GLY A 146 12.88 -10.32 5.34
C GLY A 146 13.17 -9.92 6.78
N ALA A 147 12.20 -10.18 7.66
CA ALA A 147 12.37 -10.06 9.09
C ALA A 147 11.64 -11.24 9.79
N PRO A 148 12.14 -11.71 10.92
CA PRO A 148 11.44 -12.73 11.71
C PRO A 148 10.00 -12.27 12.02
N GLY A 149 9.06 -13.18 11.86
CA GLY A 149 7.64 -12.91 12.11
C GLY A 149 6.92 -12.11 11.02
N ALA A 150 7.59 -11.64 9.97
CA ALA A 150 7.00 -10.79 8.93
C ALA A 150 6.66 -11.53 7.63
N SER A 151 6.76 -12.86 7.59
CA SER A 151 6.65 -13.65 6.35
C SER A 151 5.37 -13.37 5.54
N ALA A 152 4.21 -13.36 6.18
CA ALA A 152 2.93 -13.10 5.52
C ALA A 152 2.82 -11.66 4.97
N TYR A 153 3.28 -10.69 5.75
CA TYR A 153 3.31 -9.30 5.33
C TYR A 153 4.25 -9.09 4.14
N THR A 154 5.50 -9.57 4.27
CA THR A 154 6.51 -9.51 3.20
C THR A 154 6.02 -10.18 1.92
N ALA A 155 5.43 -11.37 2.03
CA ALA A 155 4.85 -12.08 0.89
C ALA A 155 3.74 -11.26 0.22
N SER A 156 2.83 -10.67 0.99
CA SER A 156 1.74 -9.86 0.46
C SER A 156 2.21 -8.62 -0.30
N LYS A 157 3.26 -7.93 0.21
CA LYS A 157 3.83 -6.76 -0.45
C LYS A 157 4.73 -7.15 -1.63
N GLY A 158 5.45 -8.27 -1.53
CA GLY A 158 6.22 -8.87 -2.64
C GLY A 158 5.34 -9.26 -3.82
N LEU A 159 4.10 -9.73 -3.58
CA LEU A 159 3.13 -10.03 -4.63
C LEU A 159 2.79 -8.78 -5.46
N LEU A 160 2.60 -7.63 -4.82
CA LEU A 160 2.39 -6.36 -5.53
C LEU A 160 3.60 -5.97 -6.38
N GLU A 161 4.82 -6.09 -5.82
CA GLU A 161 6.08 -5.78 -6.53
C GLU A 161 6.31 -6.67 -7.76
N GLY A 162 5.83 -7.92 -7.72
CA GLY A 162 5.91 -8.85 -8.85
C GLY A 162 4.82 -8.63 -9.90
N LEU A 163 3.57 -8.36 -9.48
CA LEU A 163 2.42 -8.30 -10.39
C LEU A 163 2.25 -6.93 -11.05
N VAL A 164 2.37 -5.84 -10.28
CA VAL A 164 2.08 -4.48 -10.77
C VAL A 164 2.91 -4.08 -11.99
N PRO A 165 4.20 -4.45 -12.13
CA PRO A 165 4.96 -4.17 -13.36
C PRO A 165 4.32 -4.73 -14.62
N SER A 166 3.78 -5.96 -14.58
CA SER A 166 3.07 -6.55 -15.73
C SER A 166 1.76 -5.80 -16.01
N LEU A 167 0.99 -5.51 -14.97
CA LEU A 167 -0.23 -4.68 -15.09
C LEU A 167 0.09 -3.33 -15.74
N THR A 168 1.21 -2.70 -15.37
CA THR A 168 1.61 -1.40 -15.92
C THR A 168 1.75 -1.47 -17.43
N LEU A 169 2.44 -2.50 -17.95
CA LEU A 169 2.62 -2.69 -19.39
C LEU A 169 1.29 -2.96 -20.11
N GLU A 170 0.37 -3.68 -19.47
CA GLU A 170 -0.95 -3.99 -20.03
C GLU A 170 -1.86 -2.76 -20.16
N ILE A 171 -1.78 -1.81 -19.21
CA ILE A 171 -2.69 -0.65 -19.18
C ILE A 171 -2.07 0.64 -19.76
N GLN A 172 -0.75 0.70 -19.93
CA GLN A 172 -0.05 1.83 -20.52
C GLN A 172 -0.59 2.24 -21.91
N PRO A 173 -0.95 1.30 -22.82
CA PRO A 173 -1.51 1.68 -24.11
C PRO A 173 -2.84 2.42 -24.04
N PHE A 174 -3.52 2.39 -22.89
CA PHE A 174 -4.75 3.12 -22.64
C PHE A 174 -4.53 4.46 -21.89
N GLY A 175 -3.31 4.96 -21.83
CA GLY A 175 -3.00 6.21 -21.13
C GLY A 175 -3.03 6.10 -19.59
N LEU A 176 -3.07 4.88 -19.05
CA LEU A 176 -3.08 4.64 -17.61
C LEU A 176 -1.66 4.39 -17.09
N ARG A 177 -1.43 4.75 -15.85
CA ARG A 177 -0.13 4.54 -15.20
C ARG A 177 -0.30 4.00 -13.78
N THR A 178 0.71 3.30 -13.31
CA THR A 178 0.78 2.81 -11.92
C THR A 178 2.00 3.38 -11.20
N CYS A 179 1.94 3.37 -9.87
CA CYS A 179 3.12 3.58 -9.04
C CYS A 179 3.02 2.70 -7.79
N LEU A 180 4.08 1.94 -7.53
CA LEU A 180 4.30 1.25 -6.26
C LEU A 180 4.94 2.23 -5.29
N VAL A 181 4.19 2.65 -4.28
CA VAL A 181 4.71 3.50 -3.21
C VAL A 181 5.25 2.59 -2.13
N ALA A 182 6.54 2.70 -1.81
CA ALA A 182 7.24 1.88 -0.82
C ALA A 182 7.65 2.71 0.41
N PRO A 183 6.74 2.89 1.40
CA PRO A 183 7.05 3.61 2.62
C PRO A 183 8.08 2.86 3.47
N GLY A 184 9.00 3.62 4.07
CA GLY A 184 9.75 3.21 5.24
C GLY A 184 8.88 3.25 6.51
N TYR A 185 9.49 3.56 7.64
CA TYR A 185 8.78 3.62 8.93
C TYR A 185 8.20 5.01 9.16
N PHE A 186 6.89 5.15 8.98
CA PHE A 186 6.12 6.36 9.28
C PHE A 186 5.33 6.21 10.58
N ARG A 187 5.25 7.30 11.36
CA ARG A 187 4.60 7.31 12.67
C ARG A 187 3.09 7.26 12.52
N THR A 188 2.56 6.05 12.41
CA THR A 188 1.14 5.71 12.35
C THR A 188 0.82 4.70 13.43
N SER A 189 -0.45 4.45 13.67
CA SER A 189 -0.91 3.46 14.64
C SER A 189 -0.76 2.00 14.19
N VAL A 190 -0.10 1.72 13.05
CA VAL A 190 -0.01 0.36 12.51
C VAL A 190 0.72 -0.63 13.44
N MET A 191 1.70 -0.14 14.21
CA MET A 191 2.46 -0.95 15.19
C MET A 191 1.92 -0.88 16.61
N THR A 192 0.92 -0.04 16.86
CA THR A 192 0.32 0.08 18.18
C THR A 192 -0.26 -1.26 18.64
N PRO A 193 -0.03 -1.66 19.90
CA PRO A 193 -0.62 -2.87 20.47
C PRO A 193 -2.13 -2.93 20.24
N GLY A 194 -2.61 -4.06 19.66
CA GLY A 194 -4.00 -4.24 19.25
C GLY A 194 -4.25 -3.98 17.76
N ASN A 195 -3.43 -3.16 17.08
CA ASN A 195 -3.47 -3.02 15.63
C ASN A 195 -2.57 -4.06 14.94
N ILE A 196 -1.36 -4.27 15.47
CA ILE A 196 -0.56 -5.45 15.09
C ILE A 196 -0.97 -6.64 15.94
N LEU A 197 -1.32 -7.74 15.31
CA LEU A 197 -1.69 -8.98 15.97
C LEU A 197 -0.54 -9.97 15.90
N TYR A 198 -0.13 -10.47 17.06
CA TYR A 198 0.87 -11.54 17.16
C TYR A 198 0.17 -12.89 17.19
N ARG A 199 0.45 -13.72 16.21
CA ARG A 199 -0.21 -15.02 16.06
C ARG A 199 0.79 -16.14 16.14
N ALA A 200 0.48 -17.12 16.97
CA ALA A 200 1.17 -18.38 17.09
C ALA A 200 0.11 -19.46 17.42
N PRO A 201 -0.74 -19.87 16.46
CA PRO A 201 -1.75 -20.90 16.69
C PRO A 201 -1.14 -22.24 17.09
N ASN A 202 0.10 -22.52 16.67
CA ASN A 202 0.85 -23.73 16.99
C ASN A 202 2.19 -23.37 17.65
N PRO A 203 2.20 -22.84 18.88
CA PRO A 203 3.42 -22.30 19.48
C PRO A 203 4.45 -23.42 19.76
N LEU A 204 5.70 -23.15 19.39
CA LEU A 204 6.83 -24.04 19.56
C LEU A 204 7.81 -23.46 20.58
N PRO A 205 8.23 -24.23 21.60
CA PRO A 205 9.16 -23.72 22.62
C PRO A 205 10.46 -23.19 22.05
N GLU A 206 10.93 -23.74 20.93
CA GLU A 206 12.15 -23.37 20.22
C GLU A 206 12.12 -21.93 19.70
N TYR A 207 10.93 -21.37 19.44
CA TYR A 207 10.74 -20.00 18.95
C TYR A 207 10.34 -19.00 20.06
N ALA A 208 10.26 -19.43 21.32
CA ALA A 208 9.81 -18.56 22.42
C ALA A 208 10.62 -17.26 22.53
N GLU A 209 11.96 -17.35 22.46
CA GLU A 209 12.86 -16.19 22.51
C GLU A 209 12.67 -15.29 21.27
N MET A 210 12.59 -15.87 20.07
CA MET A 210 12.38 -15.11 18.83
C MET A 210 11.04 -14.39 18.84
N ASN A 211 9.96 -15.02 19.33
CA ASN A 211 8.66 -14.37 19.51
C ASN A 211 8.72 -13.17 20.46
N GLN A 212 9.50 -13.27 21.55
CA GLN A 212 9.72 -12.15 22.46
C GLN A 212 10.47 -11.00 21.78
N LEU A 213 11.53 -11.31 21.02
CA LEU A 213 12.30 -10.30 20.25
C LEU A 213 11.42 -9.60 19.21
N VAL A 214 10.59 -10.33 18.48
CA VAL A 214 9.64 -9.75 17.50
C VAL A 214 8.68 -8.76 18.19
N ARG A 215 8.07 -9.17 19.30
CA ARG A 215 7.16 -8.30 20.08
C ARG A 215 7.88 -7.08 20.63
N ALA A 216 9.06 -7.28 21.22
CA ALA A 216 9.85 -6.19 21.76
C ALA A 216 10.26 -5.18 20.68
N GLY A 217 10.68 -5.67 19.51
CA GLY A 217 11.03 -4.82 18.36
C GLY A 217 9.87 -3.97 17.86
N CYS A 218 8.68 -4.56 17.70
CA CYS A 218 7.48 -3.83 17.29
C CYS A 218 7.07 -2.78 18.33
N ASN A 219 7.09 -3.15 19.61
CA ASN A 219 6.74 -2.23 20.70
C ASN A 219 7.76 -1.07 20.81
N ALA A 220 9.05 -1.33 20.59
CA ALA A 220 10.08 -0.31 20.59
C ALA A 220 9.96 0.65 19.39
N ALA A 221 9.45 0.18 18.27
CA ALA A 221 9.22 0.98 17.08
C ALA A 221 7.98 1.86 17.19
N ASP A 222 6.94 1.46 17.95
CA ASP A 222 5.70 2.20 18.07
C ASP A 222 5.93 3.59 18.68
N GLY A 223 5.42 4.62 18.01
CA GLY A 223 5.63 6.03 18.39
C GLY A 223 7.04 6.60 18.11
N ASN A 224 8.02 5.76 17.77
CA ASN A 224 9.41 6.15 17.52
C ASN A 224 9.79 6.13 16.02
N GLN A 225 8.84 5.87 15.13
CA GLN A 225 9.08 5.89 13.70
C GLN A 225 9.53 7.30 13.27
N PRO A 226 10.58 7.41 12.42
CA PRO A 226 11.15 8.72 12.05
C PRO A 226 10.29 9.50 11.06
N GLY A 227 9.46 8.81 10.26
CA GLY A 227 8.68 9.41 9.19
C GLY A 227 7.42 10.11 9.69
N ASP A 228 7.15 11.28 9.13
CA ASP A 228 5.91 12.03 9.32
C ASP A 228 4.90 11.60 8.25
N PRO A 229 3.76 11.00 8.62
CA PRO A 229 2.79 10.50 7.64
C PRO A 229 2.13 11.60 6.82
N TYR A 230 1.98 12.81 7.36
CA TYR A 230 1.40 13.93 6.61
C TYR A 230 2.38 14.47 5.56
N LYS A 231 3.68 14.57 5.89
CA LYS A 231 4.70 14.93 4.90
C LYS A 231 4.84 13.89 3.80
N ALA A 232 4.73 12.60 4.14
CA ALA A 232 4.69 11.52 3.14
C ALA A 232 3.48 11.65 2.23
N ALA A 233 2.30 11.89 2.79
CA ALA A 233 1.06 12.09 2.05
C ALA A 233 1.15 13.28 1.10
N THR A 234 1.66 14.42 1.58
CA THR A 234 1.88 15.62 0.75
C THR A 234 2.81 15.31 -0.42
N LEU A 235 3.93 14.61 -0.18
CA LEU A 235 4.86 14.23 -1.23
C LEU A 235 4.24 13.29 -2.27
N ILE A 236 3.38 12.35 -1.85
CA ILE A 236 2.64 11.49 -2.79
C ILE A 236 1.72 12.32 -3.68
N VAL A 237 0.97 13.26 -3.10
CA VAL A 237 0.09 14.16 -3.87
C VAL A 237 0.90 15.01 -4.83
N ASP A 238 2.01 15.59 -4.39
CA ASP A 238 2.92 16.39 -5.21
C ASP A 238 3.51 15.58 -6.37
N ALA A 239 3.89 14.32 -6.11
CA ALA A 239 4.45 13.43 -7.13
C ALA A 239 3.42 13.07 -8.22
N VAL A 240 2.17 12.81 -7.83
CA VAL A 240 1.08 12.52 -8.79
C VAL A 240 0.76 13.75 -9.63
N LYS A 241 0.73 14.94 -9.03
CA LYS A 241 0.39 16.21 -9.70
C LYS A 241 1.59 16.87 -10.39
N GLY A 242 2.81 16.40 -10.19
CA GLY A 242 4.03 17.04 -10.71
C GLY A 242 4.23 18.45 -10.16
N GLN A 243 3.94 18.68 -8.88
CA GLN A 243 4.01 19.98 -8.23
C GLN A 243 5.01 20.00 -7.06
N GLY A 244 5.19 21.13 -6.38
CA GLY A 244 6.11 21.26 -5.25
C GLY A 244 7.53 20.79 -5.62
N PRO A 245 8.17 19.92 -4.81
CA PRO A 245 9.50 19.40 -5.10
C PRO A 245 9.53 18.44 -6.30
N CYS A 246 8.38 18.06 -6.83
CA CYS A 246 8.24 17.11 -7.95
C CYS A 246 8.05 17.80 -9.32
N VAL A 247 8.13 19.13 -9.36
CA VAL A 247 8.06 19.86 -10.65
C VAL A 247 9.14 19.35 -11.61
N GLY A 248 8.72 19.04 -12.84
CA GLY A 248 9.60 18.52 -13.89
C GLY A 248 10.04 17.06 -13.72
N LYS A 249 9.47 16.33 -12.76
CA LYS A 249 9.68 14.91 -12.58
C LYS A 249 8.43 14.12 -12.99
N GLU A 250 8.62 13.05 -13.73
CA GLU A 250 7.56 12.08 -13.97
C GLU A 250 7.32 11.21 -12.73
N LEU A 251 6.07 10.80 -12.51
CA LEU A 251 5.75 9.84 -11.47
C LEU A 251 6.47 8.51 -11.76
N PRO A 252 7.38 8.05 -10.88
CA PRO A 252 8.13 6.84 -11.16
C PRO A 252 7.26 5.58 -10.96
N ALA A 253 7.63 4.48 -11.62
CA ALA A 253 6.97 3.20 -11.40
C ALA A 253 7.09 2.70 -9.94
N ARG A 254 8.15 3.13 -9.24
CA ARG A 254 8.37 2.87 -7.80
C ARG A 254 8.82 4.14 -7.11
N LEU A 255 8.15 4.46 -6.00
CA LEU A 255 8.43 5.64 -5.18
C LEU A 255 8.79 5.21 -3.74
N PRO A 256 10.08 5.02 -3.43
CA PRO A 256 10.49 4.79 -2.06
C PRO A 256 10.30 6.08 -1.24
N LEU A 257 9.68 5.96 -0.07
CA LEU A 257 9.40 7.08 0.82
C LEU A 257 10.20 6.99 2.12
N GLY A 258 10.77 8.11 2.51
CA GLY A 258 11.62 8.23 3.69
C GLY A 258 13.06 7.80 3.43
N PRO A 259 14.02 8.29 4.24
CA PRO A 259 15.44 7.92 4.13
C PRO A 259 15.68 6.41 4.26
N ASP A 260 14.95 5.76 5.16
CA ASP A 260 14.97 4.33 5.40
C ASP A 260 14.34 3.55 4.22
N GLY A 261 13.28 4.08 3.60
CA GLY A 261 12.71 3.55 2.38
C GLY A 261 13.70 3.54 1.22
N VAL A 262 14.37 4.68 1.00
CA VAL A 262 15.42 4.81 -0.02
C VAL A 262 16.59 3.87 0.27
N LYS A 263 17.02 3.77 1.55
CA LYS A 263 18.09 2.89 1.97
C LYS A 263 17.77 1.43 1.67
N ALA A 264 16.60 0.94 2.09
CA ALA A 264 16.18 -0.44 1.92
C ALA A 264 16.13 -0.85 0.43
N VAL A 265 15.54 -0.02 -0.43
CA VAL A 265 15.48 -0.29 -1.87
C VAL A 265 16.88 -0.31 -2.49
N ARG A 266 17.75 0.63 -2.09
CA ARG A 266 19.13 0.71 -2.59
C ARG A 266 19.94 -0.52 -2.20
N GLU A 267 19.94 -0.91 -0.92
CA GLU A 267 20.69 -2.05 -0.40
C GLU A 267 20.24 -3.36 -1.04
N ASN A 268 18.92 -3.57 -1.17
CA ASN A 268 18.39 -4.75 -1.86
C ASN A 268 18.81 -4.81 -3.34
N SER A 269 18.78 -3.67 -4.04
CA SER A 269 19.19 -3.61 -5.44
C SER A 269 20.70 -3.86 -5.60
N GLN A 270 21.53 -3.29 -4.74
CA GLN A 270 22.98 -3.51 -4.75
C GLN A 270 23.34 -4.96 -4.46
N ALA A 271 22.68 -5.61 -3.48
CA ALA A 271 22.91 -7.02 -3.18
C ALA A 271 22.57 -7.93 -4.37
N LYS A 272 21.50 -7.62 -5.11
CA LYS A 272 21.16 -8.39 -6.33
C LYS A 272 22.17 -8.18 -7.44
N LEU A 273 22.65 -6.96 -7.67
CA LEU A 273 23.69 -6.68 -8.66
C LEU A 273 24.97 -7.42 -8.32
N GLN A 274 25.38 -7.39 -7.04
CA GLN A 274 26.56 -8.10 -6.59
C GLN A 274 26.48 -9.62 -6.87
N ILE A 275 25.33 -10.24 -6.62
CA ILE A 275 25.12 -11.67 -6.96
C ILE A 275 25.24 -11.90 -8.47
N CYS A 276 24.68 -11.00 -9.29
CA CYS A 276 24.84 -11.12 -10.75
C CYS A 276 26.31 -11.05 -11.14
N ASP A 277 27.06 -10.07 -10.64
CA ASP A 277 28.47 -9.86 -10.96
C ASP A 277 29.34 -11.07 -10.53
N GLU A 278 29.07 -11.63 -9.34
CA GLU A 278 29.83 -12.76 -8.79
C GLU A 278 29.57 -14.08 -9.53
N TRP A 279 28.38 -14.26 -10.10
CA TRP A 279 27.95 -15.53 -10.68
C TRP A 279 27.84 -15.52 -12.20
N GLU A 280 28.01 -14.37 -12.87
CA GLU A 280 27.75 -14.19 -14.31
C GLU A 280 28.46 -15.25 -15.18
N ASP A 281 29.75 -15.46 -14.98
CA ASP A 281 30.54 -16.42 -15.76
C ASP A 281 30.06 -17.88 -15.61
N ILE A 282 29.61 -18.22 -14.38
CA ILE A 282 29.15 -19.57 -14.04
C ILE A 282 27.76 -19.82 -14.63
N VAL A 283 26.80 -18.91 -14.38
CA VAL A 283 25.42 -19.11 -14.80
C VAL A 283 25.20 -18.90 -16.30
N SER A 284 26.05 -18.08 -16.95
CA SER A 284 26.01 -17.88 -18.40
C SER A 284 26.49 -19.09 -19.20
N ALA A 285 27.20 -20.04 -18.57
CA ALA A 285 27.60 -21.32 -19.20
C ALA A 285 26.40 -22.26 -19.47
N THR A 286 25.18 -21.87 -19.17
CA THR A 286 23.95 -22.65 -19.42
C THR A 286 23.39 -22.48 -20.85
N ASN A 287 23.96 -21.63 -21.66
CA ASN A 287 23.58 -21.46 -23.07
C ASN A 287 23.95 -22.68 -23.93
N PHE A 288 23.15 -22.96 -24.98
CA PHE A 288 23.46 -24.00 -25.98
C PHE A 288 24.63 -23.60 -26.82
#